data_d9fc509159122b83771b0f27e1cc4628
#
_entry.id   d9fc509159122b83771b0f27e1cc4628
#
_cell.length_a   1.000
_cell.length_b   1.000
_cell.length_c   1.000
_cell.angle_alpha   90.00
_cell.angle_beta   90.00
_cell.angle_gamma   90.00
#
_symmetry.space_group_name_H-M   'P 1'
#
loop_
_entity.id
_entity.type
_entity.pdbx_description
1 polymer ?
#
loop_
_entity_poly.entity_id
_entity_poly.type
_entity_poly.pdbx_seq_one_letter_code
_entity_poly.pdbx_strand_id
1 'polypeptide(L)'
;SVDLRDGNQALVVPMGLDDKIEFFKYLLKLGFKEIEVGFPAASETEYLFLRRLIEDGLIPDDVTIQVLTQAREHIIKKTFEALKGAKSAIVHLYNSTSVAQREQVFRKSKEEIKRLATDGAEMLKRLADETDGNFRFEYSPESFTGTEIDYALEVCNAVIDIWEPTPERK
;
A
#
# COMPACT_ATOMS: atom_id res chain seq x y z
N SER A 1 5.29 -1.36 11.92
CA SER A 1 5.30 0.11 12.11
C SER A 1 4.74 0.81 10.88
N VAL A 2 3.95 1.85 11.10
CA VAL A 2 3.40 2.74 10.06
C VAL A 2 3.95 4.18 10.16
N ASP A 3 4.93 4.40 11.02
CA ASP A 3 5.45 5.74 11.31
C ASP A 3 6.04 6.45 10.09
N LEU A 4 6.75 5.74 9.22
CA LEU A 4 7.38 6.30 8.02
C LEU A 4 6.38 6.69 6.91
N ARG A 5 5.15 6.13 6.94
CA ARG A 5 4.08 6.51 6.02
C ARG A 5 3.03 7.36 6.73
N ASP A 6 2.21 6.77 7.58
CA ASP A 6 1.07 7.44 8.23
C ASP A 6 1.54 8.51 9.23
N GLY A 7 2.49 8.15 10.09
CA GLY A 7 3.09 9.09 11.03
C GLY A 7 3.75 10.27 10.33
N ASN A 8 4.53 10.02 9.27
CA ASN A 8 5.18 11.08 8.49
C ASN A 8 4.18 12.02 7.82
N GLN A 9 3.02 11.51 7.34
CA GLN A 9 1.96 12.34 6.76
C GLN A 9 1.32 13.30 7.77
N ALA A 10 1.37 12.99 9.06
CA ALA A 10 0.84 13.84 10.13
C ALA A 10 1.79 14.97 10.57
N LEU A 11 3.04 14.95 10.12
CA LEU A 11 4.03 15.98 10.47
C LEU A 11 3.76 17.28 9.73
N VAL A 12 3.92 18.40 10.42
CA VAL A 12 3.84 19.75 9.81
C VAL A 12 4.91 19.93 8.72
N VAL A 13 6.11 19.38 8.97
CA VAL A 13 7.19 19.28 7.99
C VAL A 13 7.53 17.79 7.85
N PRO A 14 7.13 17.14 6.76
CA PRO A 14 7.46 15.74 6.52
C PRO A 14 8.97 15.51 6.45
N MET A 15 9.40 14.31 6.85
CA MET A 15 10.81 13.90 6.79
C MET A 15 11.35 13.94 5.36
N GLY A 16 12.57 14.44 5.22
CA GLY A 16 13.35 14.32 3.99
C GLY A 16 13.88 12.90 3.77
N LEU A 17 14.54 12.68 2.62
CA LEU A 17 15.07 11.37 2.24
C LEU A 17 16.03 10.80 3.29
N ASP A 18 16.99 11.60 3.73
CA ASP A 18 18.02 11.15 4.68
C ASP A 18 17.44 10.88 6.06
N ASP A 19 16.51 11.72 6.52
CA ASP A 19 15.78 11.53 7.78
C ASP A 19 15.00 10.21 7.77
N LYS A 20 14.30 9.91 6.65
CA LYS A 20 13.56 8.65 6.49
C LYS A 20 14.48 7.44 6.52
N ILE A 21 15.67 7.51 5.89
CA ILE A 21 16.66 6.43 5.92
C ILE A 21 17.18 6.21 7.33
N GLU A 22 17.49 7.29 8.06
CA GLU A 22 17.94 7.21 9.45
C GLU A 22 16.86 6.60 10.35
N PHE A 23 15.63 7.07 10.20
CA PHE A 23 14.50 6.55 10.98
C PHE A 23 14.18 5.08 10.65
N PHE A 24 14.27 4.67 9.39
CA PHE A 24 14.15 3.26 9.00
C PHE A 24 15.17 2.38 9.73
N LYS A 25 16.45 2.79 9.76
CA LYS A 25 17.51 2.10 10.50
C LYS A 25 17.22 2.03 11.99
N TYR A 26 16.57 3.06 12.54
CA TYR A 26 16.17 3.08 13.93
C TYR A 26 15.05 2.07 14.21
N LEU A 27 14.05 1.97 13.35
CA LEU A 27 12.98 0.97 13.44
C LEU A 27 13.53 -0.47 13.38
N LEU A 28 14.54 -0.71 12.54
CA LEU A 28 15.25 -1.99 12.51
C LEU A 28 15.91 -2.32 13.86
N LYS A 29 16.56 -1.34 14.50
CA LYS A 29 17.16 -1.52 15.84
C LYS A 29 16.13 -1.82 16.92
N LEU A 30 14.91 -1.28 16.79
CA LEU A 30 13.78 -1.59 17.68
C LEU A 30 13.18 -2.98 17.44
N GLY A 31 13.57 -3.67 16.34
CA GLY A 31 13.17 -5.03 16.06
C GLY A 31 11.89 -5.17 15.24
N PHE A 32 11.39 -4.10 14.62
CA PHE A 32 10.24 -4.19 13.71
C PHE A 32 10.56 -5.07 12.49
N LYS A 33 9.61 -5.96 12.14
CA LYS A 33 9.74 -6.91 11.03
C LYS A 33 8.83 -6.60 9.85
N GLU A 34 7.80 -5.81 10.05
CA GLU A 34 6.95 -5.26 9.00
C GLU A 34 6.90 -3.73 9.17
N ILE A 35 7.34 -3.01 8.13
CA ILE A 35 7.48 -1.55 8.18
C ILE A 35 6.85 -0.95 6.93
N GLU A 36 5.79 -0.16 7.11
CA GLU A 36 5.19 0.61 6.03
C GLU A 36 6.05 1.84 5.76
N VAL A 37 6.82 1.77 4.67
CA VAL A 37 7.87 2.75 4.38
C VAL A 37 7.37 4.00 3.66
N GLY A 38 6.26 3.91 2.92
CA GLY A 38 5.75 5.09 2.24
C GLY A 38 4.68 4.80 1.18
N PHE A 39 4.40 5.84 0.41
CA PHE A 39 3.52 5.82 -0.75
C PHE A 39 4.32 6.25 -1.99
N PRO A 40 5.02 5.32 -2.66
CA PRO A 40 6.03 5.65 -3.67
C PRO A 40 5.49 6.41 -4.88
N ALA A 41 4.20 6.31 -5.17
CA ALA A 41 3.58 7.07 -6.25
C ALA A 41 3.10 8.48 -5.85
N ALA A 42 3.18 8.86 -4.57
CA ALA A 42 2.68 10.14 -4.09
C ALA A 42 3.64 11.30 -4.34
N SER A 43 4.95 11.06 -4.27
CA SER A 43 5.97 12.09 -4.48
C SER A 43 7.32 11.49 -4.88
N GLU A 44 8.21 12.35 -5.40
CA GLU A 44 9.57 11.97 -5.73
C GLU A 44 10.36 11.50 -4.49
N THR A 45 10.21 12.17 -3.36
CA THR A 45 10.86 11.77 -2.09
C THR A 45 10.45 10.36 -1.68
N GLU A 46 9.16 10.02 -1.74
CA GLU A 46 8.65 8.70 -1.42
C GLU A 46 9.18 7.62 -2.39
N TYR A 47 9.23 7.95 -3.68
CA TYR A 47 9.79 7.06 -4.70
C TYR A 47 11.28 6.81 -4.47
N LEU A 48 12.08 7.88 -4.32
CA LEU A 48 13.52 7.78 -4.11
C LEU A 48 13.87 7.08 -2.81
N PHE A 49 13.10 7.29 -1.74
CA PHE A 49 13.31 6.60 -0.48
C PHE A 49 13.18 5.07 -0.65
N LEU A 50 12.11 4.60 -1.27
CA LEU A 50 11.93 3.17 -1.53
C LEU A 50 13.06 2.61 -2.43
N ARG A 51 13.41 3.33 -3.49
CA ARG A 51 14.51 2.94 -4.37
C ARG A 51 15.84 2.81 -3.62
N ARG A 52 16.18 3.78 -2.77
CA ARG A 52 17.39 3.74 -1.94
C ARG A 52 17.40 2.55 -0.97
N LEU A 53 16.26 2.24 -0.34
CA LEU A 53 16.17 1.06 0.52
C LEU A 53 16.49 -0.23 -0.22
N ILE A 54 16.02 -0.36 -1.47
CA ILE A 54 16.20 -1.55 -2.30
C ILE A 54 17.62 -1.58 -2.90
N GLU A 55 18.05 -0.52 -3.57
CA GLU A 55 19.29 -0.45 -4.33
C GLU A 55 20.54 -0.48 -3.43
N ASP A 56 20.47 0.16 -2.27
CA ASP A 56 21.58 0.16 -1.30
C ASP A 56 21.56 -1.08 -0.38
N GLY A 57 20.61 -2.01 -0.58
CA GLY A 57 20.51 -3.25 0.20
C GLY A 57 20.22 -3.01 1.70
N LEU A 58 19.45 -1.99 2.03
CA LEU A 58 19.20 -1.59 3.43
C LEU A 58 18.14 -2.43 4.12
N ILE A 59 17.41 -3.27 3.39
CA ILE A 59 16.31 -4.10 3.91
C ILE A 59 16.89 -5.47 4.31
N PRO A 60 16.90 -5.83 5.61
CA PRO A 60 17.33 -7.15 6.06
C PRO A 60 16.43 -8.27 5.52
N ASP A 61 16.97 -9.48 5.38
CA ASP A 61 16.23 -10.64 4.85
C ASP A 61 15.01 -11.05 5.70
N ASP A 62 15.01 -10.71 6.99
CA ASP A 62 13.93 -11.01 7.94
C ASP A 62 12.96 -9.84 8.16
N VAL A 63 13.03 -8.81 7.30
CA VAL A 63 12.16 -7.63 7.32
C VAL A 63 11.38 -7.54 6.03
N THR A 64 10.08 -7.33 6.13
CA THR A 64 9.20 -7.07 5.00
C THR A 64 8.80 -5.59 4.99
N ILE A 65 9.06 -4.92 3.89
CA ILE A 65 8.57 -3.55 3.69
C ILE A 65 7.11 -3.58 3.22
N GLN A 66 6.35 -2.56 3.59
CA GLN A 66 5.01 -2.33 3.08
C GLN A 66 4.94 -0.98 2.37
N VAL A 67 4.20 -0.92 1.28
CA VAL A 67 3.98 0.31 0.51
C VAL A 67 2.51 0.52 0.24
N LEU A 68 2.05 1.77 0.39
CA LEU A 68 0.68 2.15 0.08
C LEU A 68 0.50 2.39 -1.42
N THR A 69 -0.65 1.99 -1.95
CA THR A 69 -1.06 2.29 -3.33
C THR A 69 -2.56 2.52 -3.41
N GLN A 70 -2.98 3.53 -4.17
CA GLN A 70 -4.39 3.80 -4.42
C GLN A 70 -4.90 2.90 -5.56
N ALA A 71 -6.18 2.50 -5.53
CA ALA A 71 -6.84 1.71 -6.58
C ALA A 71 -7.04 2.53 -7.87
N ARG A 72 -5.94 2.90 -8.52
CA ARG A 72 -5.85 3.57 -9.81
C ARG A 72 -4.70 3.00 -10.62
N GLU A 73 -4.95 2.68 -11.86
CA GLU A 73 -4.01 1.99 -12.74
C GLU A 73 -2.60 2.60 -12.76
N HIS A 74 -2.50 3.91 -13.02
CA HIS A 74 -1.20 4.59 -13.11
C HIS A 74 -0.45 4.62 -11.77
N ILE A 75 -1.18 4.69 -10.65
CA ILE A 75 -0.61 4.66 -9.29
C ILE A 75 -0.05 3.26 -8.98
N ILE A 76 -0.84 2.23 -9.26
CA ILE A 76 -0.42 0.83 -9.04
C ILE A 76 0.80 0.50 -9.90
N LYS A 77 0.80 0.87 -11.19
CA LYS A 77 1.95 0.67 -12.07
C LYS A 77 3.21 1.38 -11.56
N LYS A 78 3.08 2.61 -11.08
CA LYS A 78 4.20 3.36 -10.50
C LYS A 78 4.72 2.72 -9.21
N THR A 79 3.84 2.15 -8.40
CA THR A 79 4.21 1.42 -7.20
C THR A 79 5.04 0.18 -7.54
N PHE A 80 4.63 -0.64 -8.51
CA PHE A 80 5.41 -1.80 -8.94
C PHE A 80 6.72 -1.42 -9.65
N GLU A 81 6.76 -0.31 -10.39
CA GLU A 81 8.01 0.25 -10.91
C GLU A 81 9.00 0.54 -9.77
N ALA A 82 8.52 1.15 -8.69
CA ALA A 82 9.34 1.48 -7.53
C ALA A 82 9.79 0.24 -6.73
N LEU A 83 9.01 -0.86 -6.78
CA LEU A 83 9.32 -2.12 -6.09
C LEU A 83 10.30 -3.03 -6.84
N LYS A 84 10.69 -2.72 -8.07
CA LYS A 84 11.63 -3.55 -8.83
C LYS A 84 12.90 -3.85 -8.04
N GLY A 85 13.23 -5.14 -7.90
CA GLY A 85 14.38 -5.62 -7.15
C GLY A 85 14.14 -5.84 -5.65
N ALA A 86 12.94 -5.55 -5.14
CA ALA A 86 12.57 -5.92 -3.77
C ALA A 86 12.38 -7.44 -3.67
N LYS A 87 13.02 -8.09 -2.67
CA LYS A 87 12.88 -9.54 -2.42
C LYS A 87 11.47 -9.90 -1.95
N SER A 88 10.90 -9.07 -1.09
CA SER A 88 9.53 -9.23 -0.60
C SER A 88 8.93 -7.88 -0.22
N ALA A 89 7.63 -7.72 -0.44
CA ALA A 89 6.89 -6.55 0.02
C ALA A 89 5.42 -6.87 0.27
N ILE A 90 4.77 -6.07 1.13
CA ILE A 90 3.32 -5.98 1.22
C ILE A 90 2.88 -4.78 0.39
N VAL A 91 1.96 -4.99 -0.55
CA VAL A 91 1.34 -3.92 -1.34
C VAL A 91 -0.04 -3.63 -0.76
N HIS A 92 -0.14 -2.49 -0.09
CA HIS A 92 -1.35 -2.06 0.62
C HIS A 92 -2.23 -1.24 -0.33
N LEU A 93 -3.26 -1.88 -0.86
CA LEU A 93 -4.26 -1.26 -1.74
C LEU A 93 -5.33 -0.55 -0.92
N TYR A 94 -5.71 0.66 -1.32
CA TYR A 94 -6.86 1.33 -0.73
C TYR A 94 -7.71 2.08 -1.76
N ASN A 95 -8.97 2.26 -1.43
CA ASN A 95 -9.85 3.26 -2.03
C ASN A 95 -10.90 3.70 -1.03
N SER A 96 -11.39 4.94 -1.17
CA SER A 96 -12.38 5.50 -0.26
C SER A 96 -13.76 4.89 -0.51
N THR A 97 -14.41 4.45 0.56
CA THR A 97 -15.72 3.77 0.52
C THR A 97 -16.83 4.51 1.26
N SER A 98 -16.51 5.57 2.01
CA SER A 98 -17.49 6.31 2.81
C SER A 98 -18.57 6.99 1.98
N VAL A 99 -19.73 7.20 2.59
CA VAL A 99 -20.87 7.91 1.98
C VAL A 99 -20.43 9.27 1.41
N ALA A 100 -19.75 10.07 2.23
CA ALA A 100 -19.31 11.42 1.84
C ALA A 100 -18.36 11.37 0.62
N GLN A 101 -17.43 10.43 0.59
CA GLN A 101 -16.49 10.29 -0.53
C GLN A 101 -17.23 9.83 -1.80
N ARG A 102 -18.12 8.85 -1.70
CA ARG A 102 -18.89 8.37 -2.84
C ARG A 102 -19.76 9.47 -3.47
N GLU A 103 -20.52 10.19 -2.64
CA GLU A 103 -21.52 11.15 -3.11
C GLU A 103 -20.93 12.50 -3.52
N GLN A 104 -19.98 13.02 -2.73
CA GLN A 104 -19.50 14.40 -2.91
C GLN A 104 -18.22 14.49 -3.72
N VAL A 105 -17.29 13.51 -3.57
CA VAL A 105 -16.00 13.53 -4.23
C VAL A 105 -16.02 12.75 -5.55
N PHE A 106 -16.35 11.45 -5.46
CA PHE A 106 -16.36 10.60 -6.66
C PHE A 106 -17.62 10.73 -7.49
N ARG A 107 -18.76 11.03 -6.86
CA ARG A 107 -20.10 11.03 -7.48
C ARG A 107 -20.40 9.70 -8.15
N LYS A 108 -20.14 8.62 -7.42
CA LYS A 108 -20.23 7.24 -7.87
C LYS A 108 -21.12 6.42 -6.96
N SER A 109 -21.81 5.45 -7.55
CA SER A 109 -22.58 4.44 -6.83
C SER A 109 -21.68 3.49 -6.03
N LYS A 110 -22.27 2.75 -5.08
CA LYS A 110 -21.59 1.68 -4.35
C LYS A 110 -20.94 0.66 -5.30
N GLU A 111 -21.66 0.27 -6.35
CA GLU A 111 -21.18 -0.70 -7.31
C GLU A 111 -19.95 -0.20 -8.11
N GLU A 112 -19.96 1.07 -8.52
CA GLU A 112 -18.82 1.68 -9.19
C GLU A 112 -17.59 1.82 -8.27
N ILE A 113 -17.80 2.14 -6.98
CA ILE A 113 -16.69 2.20 -6.00
C ILE A 113 -16.17 0.80 -5.68
N LYS A 114 -17.04 -0.21 -5.54
CA LYS A 114 -16.63 -1.61 -5.39
C LYS A 114 -15.80 -2.06 -6.60
N ARG A 115 -16.20 -1.69 -7.81
CA ARG A 115 -15.44 -1.99 -9.02
C ARG A 115 -14.03 -1.38 -9.02
N LEU A 116 -13.84 -0.17 -8.48
CA LEU A 116 -12.48 0.39 -8.31
C LEU A 116 -11.60 -0.51 -7.44
N ALA A 117 -12.15 -1.05 -6.35
CA ALA A 117 -11.43 -1.95 -5.48
C ALA A 117 -11.07 -3.27 -6.19
N THR A 118 -12.04 -3.89 -6.88
CA THR A 118 -11.83 -5.15 -7.58
C THR A 118 -10.90 -5.03 -8.78
N ASP A 119 -11.04 -4.00 -9.61
CA ASP A 119 -10.12 -3.73 -10.72
C ASP A 119 -8.69 -3.49 -10.21
N GLY A 120 -8.55 -2.78 -9.08
CA GLY A 120 -7.27 -2.58 -8.40
C GLY A 120 -6.67 -3.90 -7.90
N ALA A 121 -7.48 -4.75 -7.27
CA ALA A 121 -7.06 -6.05 -6.74
C ALA A 121 -6.59 -7.00 -7.85
N GLU A 122 -7.32 -7.08 -8.98
CA GLU A 122 -6.93 -7.84 -10.15
C GLU A 122 -5.60 -7.36 -10.74
N MET A 123 -5.43 -6.03 -10.81
CA MET A 123 -4.20 -5.45 -11.31
C MET A 123 -3.01 -5.75 -10.40
N LEU A 124 -3.18 -5.66 -9.07
CA LEU A 124 -2.13 -6.03 -8.13
C LEU A 124 -1.69 -7.49 -8.32
N LYS A 125 -2.68 -8.41 -8.38
CA LYS A 125 -2.42 -9.85 -8.58
C LYS A 125 -1.60 -10.08 -9.85
N ARG A 126 -2.02 -9.49 -10.98
CA ARG A 126 -1.33 -9.60 -12.26
C ARG A 126 0.10 -9.04 -12.21
N LEU A 127 0.28 -7.81 -11.71
CA LEU A 127 1.59 -7.19 -11.68
C LEU A 127 2.55 -7.87 -10.70
N ALA A 128 2.04 -8.46 -9.62
CA ALA A 128 2.83 -9.27 -8.71
C ALA A 128 3.32 -10.56 -9.39
N ASP A 129 2.48 -11.19 -10.23
CA ASP A 129 2.88 -12.39 -10.98
C ASP A 129 3.88 -12.07 -12.11
N GLU A 130 3.88 -10.83 -12.64
CA GLU A 130 4.80 -10.32 -13.67
C GLU A 130 6.12 -9.75 -13.10
N THR A 131 6.23 -9.58 -11.76
CA THR A 131 7.37 -8.95 -11.11
C THR A 131 8.11 -9.95 -10.23
N ASP A 132 9.44 -10.02 -10.37
CA ASP A 132 10.26 -10.86 -9.50
C ASP A 132 10.18 -10.38 -8.05
N GLY A 133 9.87 -11.30 -7.13
CA GLY A 133 9.75 -11.04 -5.70
C GLY A 133 8.60 -11.80 -5.05
N ASN A 134 8.53 -11.74 -3.72
CA ASN A 134 7.44 -12.33 -2.96
C ASN A 134 6.51 -11.21 -2.48
N PHE A 135 5.35 -11.07 -3.12
CA PHE A 135 4.38 -10.02 -2.80
C PHE A 135 3.18 -10.58 -2.04
N ARG A 136 2.87 -9.93 -0.92
CA ARG A 136 1.61 -10.11 -0.17
C ARG A 136 0.75 -8.87 -0.36
N PHE A 137 -0.55 -8.97 -0.09
CA PHE A 137 -1.48 -7.88 -0.29
C PHE A 137 -2.22 -7.53 0.99
N GLU A 138 -2.51 -6.25 1.14
CA GLU A 138 -3.41 -5.72 2.16
C GLU A 138 -4.43 -4.83 1.47
N TYR A 139 -5.67 -4.83 1.94
CA TYR A 139 -6.72 -3.93 1.45
C TYR A 139 -7.37 -3.15 2.58
N SER A 140 -7.54 -1.85 2.38
CA SER A 140 -8.25 -0.97 3.29
C SER A 140 -9.38 -0.20 2.61
N PRO A 141 -10.64 -0.34 3.09
CA PRO A 141 -11.71 0.58 2.74
C PRO A 141 -11.49 1.91 3.48
N GLU A 142 -10.90 2.89 2.81
CA GLU A 142 -10.55 4.19 3.40
C GLU A 142 -11.80 4.93 3.91
N SER A 143 -11.64 5.65 5.02
CA SER A 143 -12.73 6.31 5.73
C SER A 143 -13.80 5.32 6.24
N PHE A 144 -13.35 4.20 6.79
CA PHE A 144 -14.17 3.10 7.27
C PHE A 144 -15.29 3.55 8.24
N THR A 145 -15.00 4.48 9.14
CA THR A 145 -15.98 5.00 10.11
C THR A 145 -17.15 5.75 9.48
N GLY A 146 -16.99 6.20 8.23
CA GLY A 146 -18.05 6.81 7.42
C GLY A 146 -18.66 5.88 6.38
N THR A 147 -18.32 4.59 6.43
CA THR A 147 -18.80 3.55 5.51
C THR A 147 -19.82 2.67 6.21
N GLU A 148 -20.88 2.29 5.53
CA GLU A 148 -21.87 1.33 6.06
C GLU A 148 -21.18 -0.04 6.24
N ILE A 149 -21.37 -0.69 7.38
CA ILE A 149 -20.68 -1.93 7.75
C ILE A 149 -20.93 -3.04 6.72
N ASP A 150 -22.17 -3.22 6.28
CA ASP A 150 -22.53 -4.24 5.29
C ASP A 150 -21.84 -3.99 3.94
N TYR A 151 -21.70 -2.72 3.56
CA TYR A 151 -21.03 -2.35 2.34
C TYR A 151 -19.49 -2.53 2.44
N ALA A 152 -18.90 -2.18 3.59
CA ALA A 152 -17.48 -2.44 3.82
C ALA A 152 -17.18 -3.95 3.74
N LEU A 153 -18.02 -4.79 4.34
CA LEU A 153 -17.92 -6.24 4.26
C LEU A 153 -18.04 -6.74 2.81
N GLU A 154 -19.00 -6.22 2.05
CA GLU A 154 -19.21 -6.56 0.64
C GLU A 154 -17.96 -6.26 -0.20
N VAL A 155 -17.38 -5.06 -0.05
CA VAL A 155 -16.17 -4.66 -0.81
C VAL A 155 -14.96 -5.50 -0.40
N CYS A 156 -14.74 -5.72 0.91
CA CYS A 156 -13.63 -6.54 1.39
C CYS A 156 -13.73 -7.98 0.88
N ASN A 157 -14.93 -8.59 0.92
CA ASN A 157 -15.13 -9.94 0.40
C ASN A 157 -14.86 -10.00 -1.11
N ALA A 158 -15.32 -9.01 -1.88
CA ALA A 158 -15.06 -8.96 -3.32
C ALA A 158 -13.56 -8.89 -3.66
N VAL A 159 -12.76 -8.20 -2.84
CA VAL A 159 -11.30 -8.16 -2.99
C VAL A 159 -10.67 -9.52 -2.60
N ILE A 160 -11.13 -10.11 -1.49
CA ILE A 160 -10.66 -11.43 -1.02
C ILE A 160 -10.95 -12.52 -2.04
N ASP A 161 -12.10 -12.49 -2.68
CA ASP A 161 -12.49 -13.46 -3.73
C ASP A 161 -11.57 -13.41 -4.95
N ILE A 162 -10.96 -12.23 -5.24
CA ILE A 162 -9.96 -12.08 -6.31
C ILE A 162 -8.58 -12.59 -5.88
N TRP A 163 -8.16 -12.24 -4.68
CA TRP A 163 -6.82 -12.59 -4.19
C TRP A 163 -6.70 -14.02 -3.72
N GLU A 164 -7.81 -14.64 -3.29
CA GLU A 164 -7.87 -16.04 -2.83
C GLU A 164 -6.75 -16.36 -1.83
N PRO A 165 -6.69 -15.64 -0.67
CA PRO A 165 -5.58 -15.77 0.26
C PRO A 165 -5.45 -17.19 0.80
N THR A 166 -4.21 -17.67 0.93
CA THR A 166 -3.86 -18.95 1.53
C THR A 166 -2.98 -18.76 2.74
N PRO A 167 -2.75 -19.79 3.60
CA PRO A 167 -1.79 -19.69 4.70
C PRO A 167 -0.37 -19.29 4.25
N GLU A 168 0.01 -19.65 3.03
CA GLU A 168 1.32 -19.38 2.43
C GLU A 168 1.37 -17.99 1.78
N ARG A 169 0.24 -17.51 1.28
CA ARG A 169 0.08 -16.20 0.63
C ARG A 169 -1.09 -15.47 1.28
N LYS A 170 -0.78 -14.78 2.38
CA LYS A 170 -1.74 -13.97 3.13
C LYS A 170 -1.96 -12.63 2.47
#